data_97a0fd8e8e1f22371ec0303f34f06b84
#
_entry.id   97a0fd8e8e1f22371ec0303f34f06b84
#
_cell.length_a   1.000
_cell.length_b   1.000
_cell.length_c   1.000
_cell.angle_alpha   90.00
_cell.angle_beta   90.00
_cell.angle_gamma   90.00
#
_symmetry.space_group_name_H-M   'P 1'
#
loop_
_entity.id
_entity.type
_entity.pdbx_description
1 polymer ?
#
loop_
_entity_poly.entity_id
_entity_poly.type
_entity_poly.pdbx_seq_one_letter_code
_entity_poly.pdbx_strand_id
1 'polypeptide(L)'
;MGLRYDGNGYNLDATYFHNRLTDMIVSSTPCPDGVNRSCAYNVNEATLEGFSLAGSTRLMDVNLRASLDWQDPRDDTTGRQLARRAKKHANFAADYVMGQLKSGAELTVSGDRFDNAPNTNRLAGYGLLNLYTTYQFTPDWSLLLRVNNVADKNYEVARNYGTSGRTWFASLRYGIR
;
A
#
# COMPACT_ATOMS: atom_id res chain seq x y z
N MET A 1 -0.30 10.60 17.64
CA MET A 1 -0.81 10.00 18.90
C MET A 1 -1.22 8.58 18.57
N GLY A 2 -0.84 7.60 19.40
CA GLY A 2 -1.12 6.19 19.10
C GLY A 2 -1.53 5.42 20.35
N LEU A 3 -2.34 4.41 20.14
CA LEU A 3 -2.75 3.43 21.13
C LEU A 3 -2.36 2.05 20.61
N ARG A 4 -1.75 1.25 21.47
CA ARG A 4 -1.40 -0.12 21.17
C ARG A 4 -1.98 -1.03 22.26
N TYR A 5 -2.57 -2.12 21.81
CA TYR A 5 -3.07 -3.17 22.68
C TYR A 5 -2.50 -4.52 22.25
N ASP A 6 -1.81 -5.19 23.18
CA ASP A 6 -1.29 -6.55 23.01
C ASP A 6 -2.06 -7.49 23.96
N GLY A 7 -2.91 -8.34 23.39
CA GLY A 7 -3.71 -9.33 24.12
C GLY A 7 -3.24 -10.75 23.85
N ASN A 8 -3.89 -11.72 24.50
CA ASN A 8 -3.59 -13.13 24.27
C ASN A 8 -3.99 -13.56 22.85
N GLY A 9 -3.01 -13.58 21.94
CA GLY A 9 -3.19 -14.07 20.56
C GLY A 9 -3.64 -13.01 19.56
N TYR A 10 -3.75 -11.74 19.93
CA TYR A 10 -4.02 -10.64 19.01
C TYR A 10 -3.33 -9.35 19.44
N ASN A 11 -3.02 -8.51 18.46
CA ASN A 11 -2.57 -7.15 18.68
C ASN A 11 -3.41 -6.18 17.86
N LEU A 12 -3.55 -4.96 18.37
CA LEU A 12 -4.26 -3.87 17.72
C LEU A 12 -3.46 -2.59 17.92
N ASP A 13 -3.27 -1.84 16.85
CA ASP A 13 -2.63 -0.54 16.84
C ASP A 13 -3.58 0.47 16.21
N ALA A 14 -3.76 1.61 16.86
CA ALA A 14 -4.52 2.74 16.33
C ALA A 14 -3.67 4.00 16.43
N THR A 15 -3.43 4.66 15.32
CA THR A 15 -2.59 5.87 15.27
C THR A 15 -3.33 6.99 14.58
N TYR A 16 -3.42 8.15 15.24
CA TYR A 16 -3.74 9.42 14.59
C TYR A 16 -2.44 10.16 14.31
N PHE A 17 -2.31 10.67 13.09
CA PHE A 17 -1.18 11.50 12.70
C PHE A 17 -1.65 12.82 12.09
N HIS A 18 -0.84 13.86 12.32
CA HIS A 18 -1.03 15.17 11.73
C HIS A 18 0.35 15.74 11.41
N ASN A 19 0.67 15.83 10.13
CA ASN A 19 1.96 16.30 9.64
C ASN A 19 1.76 17.57 8.83
N ARG A 20 2.40 18.67 9.22
CA ARG A 20 2.53 19.88 8.42
C ARG A 20 3.86 19.85 7.67
N LEU A 21 3.78 20.09 6.39
CA LEU A 21 4.93 20.14 5.48
C LEU A 21 5.02 21.55 4.92
N THR A 22 6.19 22.13 4.97
CA THR A 22 6.51 23.42 4.34
C THR A 22 7.48 23.18 3.19
N ASP A 23 7.39 23.99 2.15
CA ASP A 23 8.31 23.97 1.00
C ASP A 23 8.42 22.59 0.30
N MET A 24 7.31 21.86 0.23
CA MET A 24 7.28 20.55 -0.42
C MET A 24 7.36 20.67 -1.93
N ILE A 25 8.34 20.00 -2.54
CA ILE A 25 8.50 19.95 -4.00
C ILE A 25 7.64 18.82 -4.55
N VAL A 26 6.78 19.13 -5.51
CA VAL A 26 5.94 18.17 -6.22
C VAL A 26 6.05 18.36 -7.73
N SER A 27 5.71 17.32 -8.49
CA SER A 27 5.63 17.38 -9.96
C SER A 27 4.18 17.36 -10.41
N SER A 28 3.86 18.13 -11.43
CA SER A 28 2.54 18.15 -12.06
C SER A 28 2.63 18.28 -13.58
N THR A 29 1.60 17.75 -14.24
CA THR A 29 1.31 17.97 -15.67
C THR A 29 -0.20 18.19 -15.80
N PRO A 30 -0.68 19.34 -16.28
CA PRO A 30 0.06 20.56 -16.61
C PRO A 30 0.69 21.22 -15.36
N CYS A 31 1.60 22.14 -15.62
CA CYS A 31 2.14 23.01 -14.58
C CYS A 31 1.05 23.88 -13.95
N PRO A 32 1.23 24.41 -12.71
CA PRO A 32 0.26 25.29 -12.07
C PRO A 32 -0.02 26.59 -12.83
N ASP A 33 0.91 27.04 -13.69
CA ASP A 33 0.76 28.19 -14.60
C ASP A 33 -0.20 27.91 -15.78
N GLY A 34 -0.75 26.70 -15.89
CA GLY A 34 -1.65 26.28 -16.95
C GLY A 34 -0.97 25.83 -18.23
N VAL A 35 0.36 25.92 -18.33
CA VAL A 35 1.11 25.45 -19.51
C VAL A 35 1.16 23.92 -19.52
N ASN A 36 0.79 23.32 -20.64
CA ASN A 36 0.76 21.85 -20.79
C ASN A 36 2.17 21.25 -20.93
N ARG A 37 2.93 21.32 -19.86
CA ARG A 37 4.26 20.72 -19.69
C ARG A 37 4.35 20.09 -18.30
N SER A 38 5.30 19.20 -18.08
CA SER A 38 5.66 18.71 -16.75
C SER A 38 6.62 19.69 -16.08
N CYS A 39 6.39 20.01 -14.82
CA CYS A 39 7.30 20.80 -14.02
C CYS A 39 7.31 20.35 -12.57
N ALA A 40 8.43 20.59 -11.90
CA ALA A 40 8.50 20.58 -10.46
C ALA A 40 8.14 21.98 -9.95
N TYR A 41 7.36 22.06 -8.89
CA TYR A 41 7.01 23.32 -8.24
C TYR A 41 6.90 23.14 -6.73
N ASN A 42 6.97 24.24 -6.02
CA ASN A 42 6.87 24.24 -4.56
C ASN A 42 5.41 24.36 -4.11
N VAL A 43 4.98 23.47 -3.24
CA VAL A 43 3.76 23.60 -2.44
C VAL A 43 4.18 24.19 -1.11
N ASN A 44 3.83 25.47 -0.87
CA ASN A 44 4.32 26.22 0.30
C ASN A 44 3.92 25.56 1.60
N GLU A 45 2.66 25.13 1.71
CA GLU A 45 2.13 24.45 2.88
C GLU A 45 1.24 23.28 2.47
N ALA A 46 1.43 22.15 3.13
CA ALA A 46 0.60 20.96 2.95
C ALA A 46 0.36 20.26 4.28
N THR A 47 -0.83 19.74 4.45
CA THR A 47 -1.19 18.93 5.62
C THR A 47 -1.48 17.50 5.19
N LEU A 48 -0.91 16.57 5.94
CA LEU A 48 -1.27 15.15 5.89
C LEU A 48 -1.76 14.75 7.27
N GLU A 49 -3.05 14.52 7.40
CA GLU A 49 -3.64 14.04 8.63
C GLU A 49 -4.47 12.79 8.38
N GLY A 50 -4.63 11.97 9.39
CA GLY A 50 -5.39 10.74 9.23
C GLY A 50 -5.30 9.78 10.37
N PHE A 51 -5.86 8.60 10.11
CA PHE A 51 -5.87 7.47 11.03
C PHE A 51 -5.32 6.23 10.35
N SER A 52 -4.48 5.51 11.07
CA SER A 52 -4.03 4.16 10.73
C SER A 52 -4.51 3.19 11.79
N LEU A 53 -5.14 2.12 11.35
CA LEU A 53 -5.52 0.99 12.18
C LEU A 53 -4.79 -0.24 11.68
N ALA A 54 -4.13 -0.98 12.54
CA ALA A 54 -3.49 -2.23 12.21
C ALA A 54 -3.79 -3.28 13.27
N GLY A 55 -3.82 -4.52 12.85
CA GLY A 55 -4.00 -5.62 13.80
C GLY A 55 -3.59 -6.95 13.22
N SER A 56 -3.27 -7.86 14.11
CA SER A 56 -3.03 -9.25 13.77
C SER A 56 -3.58 -10.17 14.82
N THR A 57 -3.96 -11.38 14.39
CA THR A 57 -4.38 -12.44 15.27
C THR A 57 -4.02 -13.79 14.66
N ARG A 58 -3.94 -14.79 15.51
CA ARG A 58 -3.87 -16.19 15.09
C ARG A 58 -5.16 -16.88 15.51
N LEU A 59 -5.90 -17.36 14.51
CA LEU A 59 -7.10 -18.15 14.69
C LEU A 59 -6.81 -19.57 14.25
N MET A 60 -6.74 -20.51 15.20
CA MET A 60 -6.26 -21.87 14.95
C MET A 60 -4.86 -21.83 14.30
N ASP A 61 -4.72 -22.36 13.07
CA ASP A 61 -3.45 -22.38 12.30
C ASP A 61 -3.36 -21.28 11.24
N VAL A 62 -4.32 -20.35 11.22
CA VAL A 62 -4.34 -19.21 10.30
C VAL A 62 -3.85 -17.97 11.03
N ASN A 63 -2.81 -17.34 10.50
CA ASN A 63 -2.39 -16.01 10.91
C ASN A 63 -3.08 -14.97 10.03
N LEU A 64 -3.79 -14.05 10.66
CA LEU A 64 -4.51 -12.97 10.01
C LEU A 64 -3.83 -11.64 10.33
N ARG A 65 -3.66 -10.79 9.33
CA ARG A 65 -3.15 -9.42 9.47
C ARG A 65 -4.02 -8.48 8.64
N ALA A 66 -4.32 -7.31 9.20
CA ALA A 66 -5.03 -6.27 8.49
C ALA A 66 -4.43 -4.90 8.83
N SER A 67 -4.42 -4.00 7.86
CA SER A 67 -4.20 -2.59 8.09
C SER A 67 -5.16 -1.75 7.25
N LEU A 68 -5.62 -0.65 7.82
CA LEU A 68 -6.51 0.33 7.19
C LEU A 68 -5.92 1.70 7.45
N ASP A 69 -5.72 2.46 6.38
CA ASP A 69 -5.24 3.83 6.45
C ASP A 69 -6.27 4.75 5.81
N TRP A 70 -6.64 5.77 6.53
CA TRP A 70 -7.45 6.87 6.03
C TRP A 70 -6.72 8.17 6.29
N GLN A 71 -6.45 8.95 5.22
CA GLN A 71 -5.73 10.21 5.29
C GLN A 71 -6.37 11.29 4.44
N ASP A 72 -6.16 12.54 4.83
CA ASP A 72 -6.47 13.71 4.01
C ASP A 72 -5.18 14.43 3.62
N PRO A 73 -4.60 14.08 2.45
CA PRO A 73 -3.41 14.74 1.93
C PRO A 73 -3.80 16.00 1.18
N ARG A 74 -3.62 17.18 1.80
CA ARG A 74 -4.12 18.45 1.29
C ARG A 74 -3.00 19.47 1.08
N ASP A 75 -3.08 20.18 -0.02
CA ASP A 75 -2.39 21.44 -0.26
C ASP A 75 -3.19 22.55 0.46
N ASP A 76 -2.63 23.16 1.47
CA ASP A 76 -3.31 24.14 2.31
C ASP A 76 -3.51 25.49 1.59
N THR A 77 -2.72 25.77 0.56
CA THR A 77 -2.87 26.98 -0.27
C THR A 77 -4.09 26.89 -1.19
N THR A 78 -4.33 25.72 -1.77
CA THR A 78 -5.38 25.52 -2.79
C THR A 78 -6.59 24.75 -2.28
N GLY A 79 -6.48 24.08 -1.12
CA GLY A 79 -7.48 23.17 -0.57
C GLY A 79 -7.61 21.83 -1.34
N ARG A 80 -6.75 21.60 -2.35
CA ARG A 80 -6.81 20.43 -3.21
C ARG A 80 -6.06 19.24 -2.65
N GLN A 81 -6.46 18.06 -3.07
CA GLN A 81 -5.74 16.83 -2.72
C GLN A 81 -4.35 16.84 -3.36
N LEU A 82 -3.32 16.49 -2.60
CA LEU A 82 -1.97 16.31 -3.12
C LEU A 82 -1.94 15.22 -4.19
N ALA A 83 -1.24 15.49 -5.28
CA ALA A 83 -1.15 14.58 -6.41
C ALA A 83 -0.58 13.20 -6.00
N ARG A 84 -1.10 12.15 -6.63
CA ARG A 84 -0.67 10.74 -6.48
C ARG A 84 -0.81 10.16 -5.08
N ARG A 85 -1.58 10.79 -4.19
CA ARG A 85 -1.86 10.31 -2.84
C ARG A 85 -3.32 9.90 -2.70
N ALA A 86 -3.58 8.62 -2.52
CA ALA A 86 -4.91 8.12 -2.24
C ALA A 86 -5.29 8.42 -0.79
N LYS A 87 -6.58 8.70 -0.55
CA LYS A 87 -7.11 8.94 0.80
C LYS A 87 -7.31 7.66 1.60
N LYS A 88 -7.43 6.52 0.94
CA LYS A 88 -7.75 5.24 1.58
C LYS A 88 -6.84 4.15 1.08
N HIS A 89 -6.26 3.41 2.00
CA HIS A 89 -5.51 2.19 1.75
C HIS A 89 -5.95 1.09 2.70
N ALA A 90 -5.91 -0.15 2.23
CA ALA A 90 -6.14 -1.31 3.08
C ALA A 90 -5.24 -2.45 2.63
N ASN A 91 -4.71 -3.20 3.60
CA ASN A 91 -4.00 -4.44 3.35
C ASN A 91 -4.60 -5.52 4.24
N PHE A 92 -4.83 -6.69 3.68
CA PHE A 92 -5.26 -7.89 4.38
C PHE A 92 -4.34 -9.02 4.00
N ALA A 93 -3.93 -9.81 4.98
CA ALA A 93 -3.13 -11.00 4.73
C ALA A 93 -3.63 -12.14 5.60
N ALA A 94 -3.65 -13.33 5.02
CA ALA A 94 -3.94 -14.57 5.72
C ALA A 94 -2.91 -15.60 5.30
N ASP A 95 -2.28 -16.27 6.26
CA ASP A 95 -1.40 -17.39 5.99
C ASP A 95 -1.69 -18.57 6.91
N TYR A 96 -1.66 -19.73 6.32
CA TYR A 96 -1.89 -21.02 6.94
C TYR A 96 -0.62 -21.85 6.90
N VAL A 97 -0.29 -22.47 8.02
CA VAL A 97 0.90 -23.32 8.16
C VAL A 97 0.46 -24.75 8.40
N MET A 98 0.87 -25.66 7.53
CA MET A 98 0.60 -27.09 7.63
C MET A 98 1.91 -27.88 7.45
N GLY A 99 2.50 -28.31 8.54
CA GLY A 99 3.80 -28.98 8.54
C GLY A 99 4.89 -28.12 7.91
N GLN A 100 5.47 -28.60 6.79
CA GLN A 100 6.53 -27.91 6.06
C GLN A 100 6.00 -26.88 5.03
N LEU A 101 4.69 -26.81 4.84
CA LEU A 101 4.04 -25.93 3.88
C LEU A 101 3.46 -24.71 4.59
N LYS A 102 3.79 -23.53 4.09
CA LYS A 102 3.13 -22.27 4.46
C LYS A 102 2.53 -21.67 3.19
N SER A 103 1.22 -21.49 3.17
CA SER A 103 0.51 -20.86 2.05
C SER A 103 -0.25 -19.64 2.53
N GLY A 104 -0.34 -18.61 1.70
CA GLY A 104 -1.02 -17.39 2.09
C GLY A 104 -1.54 -16.59 0.90
N ALA A 105 -2.41 -15.64 1.25
CA ALA A 105 -2.99 -14.67 0.37
C ALA A 105 -2.81 -13.26 0.94
N GLU A 106 -2.59 -12.29 0.07
CA GLU A 106 -2.49 -10.88 0.39
C GLU A 106 -3.40 -10.08 -0.54
N LEU A 107 -4.24 -9.24 0.03
CA LEU A 107 -5.09 -8.30 -0.69
C LEU A 107 -4.65 -6.88 -0.34
N THR A 108 -4.22 -6.13 -1.34
CA THR A 108 -3.94 -4.69 -1.23
C THR A 108 -5.03 -3.91 -1.95
N VAL A 109 -5.65 -2.96 -1.26
CA VAL A 109 -6.67 -2.07 -1.82
C VAL A 109 -6.19 -0.64 -1.69
N SER A 110 -6.29 0.11 -2.79
CA SER A 110 -6.00 1.54 -2.80
C SER A 110 -7.17 2.30 -3.40
N GLY A 111 -7.59 3.35 -2.72
CA GLY A 111 -8.62 4.26 -3.22
C GLY A 111 -8.16 5.02 -4.46
N ASP A 112 -9.10 5.75 -5.04
CA ASP A 112 -8.81 6.68 -6.12
C ASP A 112 -7.92 7.84 -5.66
N ARG A 113 -7.28 8.48 -6.63
CA ARG A 113 -6.38 9.62 -6.42
C ARG A 113 -6.37 10.51 -7.65
N PHE A 114 -5.80 11.69 -7.55
CA PHE A 114 -5.50 12.53 -8.70
C PHE A 114 -4.04 12.41 -9.08
N ASP A 115 -3.75 12.39 -10.39
CA ASP A 115 -2.37 12.36 -10.88
C ASP A 115 -1.70 13.74 -10.85
N ASN A 116 -2.51 14.80 -10.88
CA ASN A 116 -2.05 16.18 -11.04
C ASN A 116 -2.60 17.10 -9.92
N ALA A 117 -1.89 18.21 -9.67
CA ALA A 117 -2.23 19.19 -8.65
C ALA A 117 -3.60 19.88 -8.87
N PRO A 118 -4.04 20.20 -10.11
CA PRO A 118 -5.37 20.75 -10.33
C PRO A 118 -6.53 19.80 -10.03
N ASN A 119 -6.25 18.53 -9.72
CA ASN A 119 -7.22 17.46 -9.47
C ASN A 119 -8.19 17.22 -10.65
N THR A 120 -7.70 17.36 -11.87
CA THR A 120 -8.48 17.13 -13.11
C THR A 120 -8.29 15.71 -13.66
N ASN A 121 -7.16 15.06 -13.37
CA ASN A 121 -6.82 13.73 -13.84
C ASN A 121 -7.00 12.69 -12.72
N ARG A 122 -8.18 12.10 -12.65
CA ARG A 122 -8.48 11.07 -11.66
C ARG A 122 -7.96 9.71 -12.11
N LEU A 123 -7.24 9.03 -11.24
CA LEU A 123 -6.84 7.63 -11.35
C LEU A 123 -7.78 6.78 -10.48
N ALA A 124 -8.32 5.73 -11.07
CA ALA A 124 -9.24 4.83 -10.36
C ALA A 124 -8.55 4.08 -9.22
N GLY A 125 -9.29 3.76 -8.18
CA GLY A 125 -8.85 2.84 -7.15
C GLY A 125 -8.70 1.41 -7.69
N TYR A 126 -7.94 0.60 -7.00
CA TYR A 126 -7.70 -0.79 -7.38
C TYR A 126 -7.57 -1.72 -6.19
N GLY A 127 -7.78 -3.02 -6.44
CA GLY A 127 -7.48 -4.11 -5.53
C GLY A 127 -6.60 -5.13 -6.22
N LEU A 128 -5.54 -5.58 -5.52
CA LEU A 128 -4.58 -6.57 -6.00
C LEU A 128 -4.54 -7.76 -5.06
N LEU A 129 -4.82 -8.94 -5.59
CA LEU A 129 -4.70 -10.20 -4.86
C LEU A 129 -3.40 -10.88 -5.26
N ASN A 130 -2.60 -11.24 -4.25
CA ASN A 130 -1.39 -12.03 -4.39
C ASN A 130 -1.54 -13.34 -3.64
N LEU A 131 -1.00 -14.41 -4.20
CA LEU A 131 -0.94 -15.72 -3.56
C LEU A 131 0.51 -16.16 -3.46
N TYR A 132 0.85 -16.84 -2.39
CA TYR A 132 2.17 -17.41 -2.22
C TYR A 132 2.12 -18.75 -1.46
N THR A 133 3.14 -19.56 -1.71
CA THR A 133 3.39 -20.76 -0.93
C THR A 133 4.88 -20.94 -0.72
N THR A 134 5.27 -21.34 0.47
CA THR A 134 6.64 -21.69 0.82
C THR A 134 6.68 -23.13 1.29
N TYR A 135 7.55 -23.92 0.73
CA TYR A 135 7.79 -25.31 1.16
C TYR A 135 9.20 -25.42 1.74
N GLN A 136 9.26 -25.84 3.00
CA GLN A 136 10.51 -26.07 3.74
C GLN A 136 10.88 -27.55 3.62
N PHE A 137 11.72 -27.90 2.65
CA PHE A 137 12.03 -29.32 2.42
C PHE A 137 13.18 -29.85 3.25
N THR A 138 14.06 -28.98 3.77
CA THR A 138 15.03 -29.29 4.85
C THR A 138 15.09 -28.11 5.84
N PRO A 139 15.73 -28.26 7.01
CA PRO A 139 15.92 -27.13 7.92
C PRO A 139 16.58 -25.90 7.29
N ASP A 140 17.43 -26.12 6.29
CA ASP A 140 18.25 -25.07 5.66
C ASP A 140 17.69 -24.61 4.31
N TRP A 141 16.84 -25.41 3.66
CA TRP A 141 16.35 -25.14 2.31
C TRP A 141 14.85 -24.92 2.26
N SER A 142 14.45 -23.85 1.60
CA SER A 142 13.04 -23.59 1.29
C SER A 142 12.86 -23.06 -0.12
N LEU A 143 11.71 -23.36 -0.71
CA LEU A 143 11.24 -22.86 -2.01
C LEU A 143 10.02 -21.97 -1.78
N LEU A 144 10.08 -20.74 -2.26
CA LEU A 144 8.94 -19.83 -2.34
C LEU A 144 8.46 -19.77 -3.78
N LEU A 145 7.17 -19.96 -3.97
CA LEU A 145 6.44 -19.65 -5.21
C LEU A 145 5.43 -18.55 -4.91
N ARG A 146 5.34 -17.56 -5.78
CA ARG A 146 4.43 -16.42 -5.61
C ARG A 146 3.82 -16.00 -6.94
N VAL A 147 2.54 -15.66 -6.91
CA VAL A 147 1.82 -15.02 -8.00
C VAL A 147 1.32 -13.67 -7.50
N ASN A 148 1.76 -12.60 -8.13
CA ASN A 148 1.27 -11.26 -7.85
C ASN A 148 0.17 -10.91 -8.87
N ASN A 149 -0.78 -10.10 -8.40
CA ASN A 149 -1.90 -9.62 -9.22
C ASN A 149 -2.62 -10.79 -9.93
N VAL A 150 -3.12 -11.76 -9.15
CA VAL A 150 -3.73 -13.01 -9.65
C VAL A 150 -4.86 -12.73 -10.64
N ALA A 151 -5.63 -11.66 -10.41
CA ALA A 151 -6.76 -11.27 -11.27
C ALA A 151 -6.31 -10.55 -12.56
N ASP A 152 -5.01 -10.35 -12.77
CA ASP A 152 -4.45 -9.60 -13.91
C ASP A 152 -5.08 -8.21 -14.07
N LYS A 153 -5.30 -7.55 -12.94
CA LYS A 153 -5.94 -6.23 -12.90
C LYS A 153 -5.04 -5.18 -13.54
N ASN A 154 -5.56 -4.48 -14.53
CA ASN A 154 -4.93 -3.26 -15.05
C ASN A 154 -5.22 -2.10 -14.09
N TYR A 155 -4.18 -1.38 -13.70
CA TYR A 155 -4.28 -0.23 -12.80
C TYR A 155 -3.17 0.77 -13.11
N GLU A 156 -3.33 2.00 -12.63
CA GLU A 156 -2.31 3.04 -12.77
C GLU A 156 -2.02 3.66 -11.40
N VAL A 157 -0.75 3.89 -11.11
CA VAL A 157 -0.29 4.66 -9.94
C VAL A 157 0.11 6.08 -10.32
N ALA A 158 0.46 6.28 -11.59
CA ALA A 158 0.69 7.55 -12.26
C ALA A 158 0.12 7.44 -13.68
N ARG A 159 -0.45 8.52 -14.19
CA ARG A 159 -1.08 8.54 -15.52
C ARG A 159 -0.09 8.21 -16.62
N ASN A 160 -0.50 7.36 -17.56
CA ASN A 160 0.28 6.88 -18.70
C ASN A 160 1.52 6.06 -18.32
N TYR A 161 1.67 5.65 -17.06
CA TYR A 161 2.70 4.70 -16.66
C TYR A 161 2.07 3.33 -16.44
N GLY A 162 2.49 2.38 -17.25
CA GLY A 162 2.06 0.99 -17.11
C GLY A 162 2.52 0.39 -15.79
N THR A 163 1.68 -0.46 -15.22
CA THR A 163 2.02 -1.29 -14.07
C THR A 163 2.09 -2.76 -14.51
N SER A 164 2.81 -3.57 -13.74
CA SER A 164 2.90 -5.00 -14.02
C SER A 164 1.53 -5.66 -13.87
N GLY A 165 1.11 -6.42 -14.89
CA GLY A 165 0.00 -7.35 -14.80
C GLY A 165 0.32 -8.51 -13.87
N ARG A 166 -0.24 -9.69 -14.13
CA ARG A 166 0.08 -10.91 -13.39
C ARG A 166 1.55 -11.27 -13.56
N THR A 167 2.25 -11.49 -12.45
CA THR A 167 3.66 -11.90 -12.44
C THR A 167 3.87 -13.12 -11.56
N TRP A 168 4.80 -13.97 -11.98
CA TRP A 168 5.21 -15.17 -11.26
C TRP A 168 6.61 -14.97 -10.71
N PHE A 169 6.83 -15.45 -9.50
CA PHE A 169 8.12 -15.39 -8.84
C PHE A 169 8.41 -16.72 -8.17
N ALA A 170 9.66 -17.21 -8.33
CA ALA A 170 10.18 -18.36 -7.62
C ALA A 170 11.50 -17.99 -6.96
N SER A 171 11.70 -18.41 -5.72
CA SER A 171 12.92 -18.17 -4.96
C SER A 171 13.32 -19.40 -4.17
N LEU A 172 14.55 -19.84 -4.37
CA LEU A 172 15.18 -20.86 -3.54
C LEU A 172 16.04 -20.17 -2.48
N ARG A 173 15.78 -20.49 -1.22
CA ARG A 173 16.52 -19.94 -0.08
C ARG A 173 17.32 -21.03 0.61
N TYR A 174 18.59 -20.73 0.86
CA TYR A 174 19.47 -21.50 1.74
C TYR A 174 19.86 -20.63 2.94
N GLY A 175 19.71 -21.16 4.15
CA GLY A 175 20.07 -20.47 5.40
C GLY A 175 20.95 -21.37 6.25
N ILE A 176 22.17 -20.94 6.53
CA ILE A 176 23.03 -21.56 7.54
C ILE A 176 22.54 -21.09 8.91
N ARG A 177 22.30 -22.03 9.83
CA ARG A 177 21.97 -21.73 11.22
C ARG A 177 23.21 -21.69 12.10
#